data_4c62f2c49e2ac1236c55811e79571b6f
#
_entry.id   4c62f2c49e2ac1236c55811e79571b6f
#
_cell.length_a   1.000
_cell.length_b   1.000
_cell.length_c   1.000
_cell.angle_alpha   90.00
_cell.angle_beta   90.00
_cell.angle_gamma   90.00
#
_symmetry.space_group_name_H-M   'P 1'
#
loop_
_entity.id
_entity.type
_entity.pdbx_description
1 polymer ?
#
loop_
_entity_poly.entity_id
_entity_poly.type
_entity_poly.pdbx_seq_one_letter_code
_entity_poly.pdbx_strand_id
1 'polypeptide(L)'
;MCDNLPNDLYTDFSKTFCDPCAGIGNIICYVLSERLKYCKSEKDIINALSTLYGVELMEDNVDELKDNIRNTICLKFEINNFDNINNVINNNFVCSDFFEWDFENWRSTKITSNALF
;
A
#
# COMPACT_ATOMS: atom_id res chain seq x y z
N MET A 1 1.72 -18.32 5.34
CA MET A 1 0.81 -17.27 5.85
C MET A 1 -0.08 -16.70 4.76
N CYS A 2 0.50 -16.26 3.66
CA CYS A 2 -0.31 -15.71 2.55
C CYS A 2 -1.20 -16.74 1.87
N ASP A 3 -0.90 -18.03 2.00
CA ASP A 3 -1.71 -19.11 1.45
C ASP A 3 -3.11 -19.19 2.06
N ASN A 4 -3.29 -18.57 3.24
CA ASN A 4 -4.57 -18.55 3.92
C ASN A 4 -5.48 -17.40 3.47
N LEU A 5 -4.98 -16.50 2.62
CA LEU A 5 -5.77 -15.39 2.10
C LEU A 5 -6.75 -15.88 1.03
N PRO A 6 -7.95 -15.30 0.96
CA PRO A 6 -8.92 -15.65 -0.08
C PRO A 6 -8.36 -15.43 -1.49
N ASN A 7 -8.66 -16.32 -2.41
CA ASN A 7 -8.20 -16.19 -3.79
C ASN A 7 -8.70 -14.92 -4.48
N ASP A 8 -9.91 -14.47 -4.16
CA ASP A 8 -10.48 -13.27 -4.76
C ASP A 8 -9.73 -11.99 -4.35
N LEU A 9 -8.95 -12.04 -3.28
CA LEU A 9 -8.09 -10.93 -2.90
C LEU A 9 -7.06 -10.59 -3.98
N TYR A 10 -6.64 -11.59 -4.75
CA TYR A 10 -5.65 -11.42 -5.82
C TYR A 10 -6.27 -11.09 -7.17
N THR A 11 -7.46 -11.59 -7.43
CA THR A 11 -8.12 -11.47 -8.73
C THR A 11 -9.12 -10.33 -8.79
N ASP A 12 -9.71 -9.96 -7.66
CA ASP A 12 -10.69 -8.88 -7.56
C ASP A 12 -10.03 -7.63 -6.99
N PHE A 13 -9.66 -6.69 -7.86
CA PHE A 13 -8.96 -5.47 -7.47
C PHE A 13 -9.85 -4.48 -6.72
N SER A 14 -11.15 -4.77 -6.57
CA SER A 14 -12.04 -3.97 -5.72
C SER A 14 -11.93 -4.35 -4.24
N LYS A 15 -11.34 -5.50 -3.94
CA LYS A 15 -11.16 -5.95 -2.56
C LYS A 15 -10.04 -5.18 -1.89
N THR A 16 -10.37 -4.54 -0.79
CA THR A 16 -9.40 -3.77 0.01
C THR A 16 -8.61 -4.70 0.92
N PHE A 17 -7.32 -4.47 0.98
CA PHE A 17 -6.42 -5.13 1.92
C PHE A 17 -5.63 -4.08 2.68
N CYS A 18 -5.66 -4.16 4.01
CA CYS A 18 -4.90 -3.26 4.86
C CYS A 18 -4.03 -4.05 5.84
N ASP A 19 -2.74 -3.73 5.87
CA ASP A 19 -1.81 -4.27 6.86
C ASP A 19 -1.53 -3.19 7.91
N PRO A 20 -2.07 -3.33 9.13
CA PRO A 20 -1.91 -2.31 10.18
C PRO A 20 -0.51 -2.30 10.79
N CYS A 21 0.30 -3.32 10.51
CA CYS A 21 1.70 -3.41 10.96
C CYS A 21 2.56 -3.83 9.77
N ALA A 22 2.63 -2.96 8.76
CA ALA A 22 3.13 -3.32 7.44
C ALA A 22 4.63 -3.69 7.41
N GLY A 23 5.42 -3.19 8.35
CA GLY A 23 6.86 -3.41 8.34
C GLY A 23 7.47 -2.90 7.05
N ILE A 24 8.30 -3.70 6.41
CA ILE A 24 8.90 -3.38 5.12
C ILE A 24 8.05 -3.88 3.94
N GLY A 25 6.84 -4.39 4.21
CA GLY A 25 5.84 -4.69 3.19
C GLY A 25 5.89 -6.09 2.59
N ASN A 26 6.37 -7.09 3.33
CA ASN A 26 6.44 -8.45 2.79
C ASN A 26 5.08 -8.99 2.35
N ILE A 27 4.05 -8.81 3.17
CA ILE A 27 2.70 -9.26 2.85
C ILE A 27 2.09 -8.40 1.74
N ILE A 28 2.22 -7.09 1.85
CA ILE A 28 1.69 -6.15 0.86
C ILE A 28 2.29 -6.43 -0.52
N CYS A 29 3.61 -6.61 -0.59
CA CYS A 29 4.28 -6.90 -1.85
C CYS A 29 3.89 -8.26 -2.42
N TYR A 30 3.62 -9.25 -1.56
CA TYR A 30 3.11 -10.53 -2.01
C TYR A 30 1.73 -10.39 -2.65
N VAL A 31 0.81 -9.71 -1.99
CA VAL A 31 -0.55 -9.48 -2.52
C VAL A 31 -0.47 -8.70 -3.83
N LEU A 32 0.34 -7.65 -3.87
CA LEU A 32 0.53 -6.85 -5.07
C LEU A 32 1.10 -7.70 -6.21
N SER A 33 2.13 -8.50 -5.93
CA SER A 33 2.74 -9.37 -6.93
C SER A 33 1.73 -10.32 -7.56
N GLU A 34 0.82 -10.88 -6.74
CA GLU A 34 -0.23 -11.76 -7.26
C GLU A 34 -1.25 -10.98 -8.10
N ARG A 35 -1.63 -9.78 -7.69
CA ARG A 35 -2.54 -8.93 -8.47
C ARG A 35 -1.91 -8.48 -9.78
N LEU A 36 -0.61 -8.23 -9.80
CA LEU A 36 0.10 -7.80 -11.02
C LEU A 36 0.05 -8.86 -12.14
N LYS A 37 -0.17 -10.11 -11.81
CA LYS A 37 -0.34 -11.17 -12.80
C LYS A 37 -1.54 -10.93 -13.71
N TYR A 38 -2.51 -10.16 -13.25
CA TYR A 38 -3.74 -9.85 -13.97
C TYR A 38 -3.76 -8.43 -14.55
N CYS A 39 -2.67 -7.69 -14.38
CA CYS A 39 -2.56 -6.33 -14.89
C CYS A 39 -1.94 -6.34 -16.29
N LYS A 40 -2.44 -5.45 -17.17
CA LYS A 40 -1.94 -5.30 -18.54
C LYS A 40 -1.49 -3.89 -18.86
N SER A 41 -1.80 -2.92 -18.00
CA SER A 41 -1.48 -1.52 -18.24
C SER A 41 -1.16 -0.81 -16.92
N GLU A 42 -0.64 0.41 -17.01
CA GLU A 42 -0.40 1.25 -15.85
C GLU A 42 -1.71 1.51 -15.08
N LYS A 43 -2.80 1.71 -15.79
CA LYS A 43 -4.11 1.90 -15.17
C LYS A 43 -4.50 0.71 -14.30
N ASP A 44 -4.25 -0.50 -14.77
CA ASP A 44 -4.52 -1.72 -14.00
C ASP A 44 -3.65 -1.78 -12.76
N ILE A 45 -2.38 -1.39 -12.87
CA ILE A 45 -1.45 -1.33 -11.73
C ILE A 45 -1.97 -0.36 -10.68
N ILE A 46 -2.39 0.83 -11.09
CA ILE A 46 -2.93 1.85 -10.20
C ILE A 46 -4.20 1.33 -9.52
N ASN A 47 -5.09 0.67 -10.24
CA ASN A 47 -6.31 0.09 -9.68
C ASN A 47 -5.99 -1.00 -8.65
N ALA A 48 -5.04 -1.88 -8.96
CA ALA A 48 -4.63 -2.94 -8.04
C ALA A 48 -4.00 -2.37 -6.77
N LEU A 49 -3.22 -1.31 -6.91
CA LEU A 49 -2.51 -0.69 -5.80
C LEU A 49 -3.45 0.16 -4.93
N SER A 50 -4.45 0.79 -5.54
CA SER A 50 -5.32 1.76 -4.87
C SER A 50 -6.18 1.15 -3.76
N THR A 51 -6.31 -0.16 -3.71
CA THR A 51 -7.05 -0.88 -2.67
C THR A 51 -6.13 -1.57 -1.65
N LEU A 52 -4.83 -1.33 -1.74
CA LEU A 52 -3.85 -1.81 -0.77
C LEU A 52 -3.44 -0.67 0.15
N TYR A 53 -3.43 -0.95 1.44
CA TYR A 53 -3.13 0.03 2.49
C TYR A 53 -2.17 -0.56 3.50
N GLY A 54 -1.32 0.27 4.06
CA GLY A 54 -0.41 -0.15 5.11
C GLY A 54 -0.10 0.97 6.08
N VAL A 55 0.02 0.62 7.36
CA VAL A 55 0.44 1.53 8.42
C VAL A 55 1.67 0.93 9.08
N GLU A 56 2.69 1.73 9.29
CA GLU A 56 3.92 1.30 9.91
C GLU A 56 4.45 2.41 10.82
N LEU A 57 4.86 2.05 12.02
CA LEU A 57 5.31 2.99 13.05
C LEU A 57 6.66 3.62 12.69
N MET A 58 7.57 2.82 12.15
CA MET A 58 8.95 3.24 11.90
C MET A 58 9.09 3.87 10.53
N GLU A 59 9.53 5.13 10.49
CA GLU A 59 9.70 5.88 9.24
C GLU A 59 10.65 5.19 8.26
N ASP A 60 11.75 4.62 8.75
CA ASP A 60 12.71 3.90 7.92
C ASP A 60 12.04 2.69 7.24
N ASN A 61 11.17 2.00 7.96
CA ASN A 61 10.43 0.87 7.41
C ASN A 61 9.41 1.32 6.36
N VAL A 62 8.79 2.49 6.56
CA VAL A 62 7.86 3.04 5.56
C VAL A 62 8.59 3.35 4.26
N ASP A 63 9.77 3.95 4.33
CA ASP A 63 10.57 4.25 3.15
C ASP A 63 10.96 2.98 2.41
N GLU A 64 11.39 1.95 3.13
CA GLU A 64 11.74 0.67 2.55
C GLU A 64 10.50 -0.04 1.97
N LEU A 65 9.37 0.04 2.66
CA LEU A 65 8.09 -0.48 2.17
C LEU A 65 7.72 0.12 0.82
N LYS A 66 7.82 1.44 0.70
CA LYS A 66 7.50 2.13 -0.55
C LYS A 66 8.46 1.74 -1.67
N ASP A 67 9.73 1.61 -1.37
CA ASP A 67 10.72 1.15 -2.35
C ASP A 67 10.45 -0.29 -2.77
N ASN A 68 10.09 -1.15 -1.84
CA ASN A 68 9.76 -2.55 -2.13
C ASN A 68 8.53 -2.66 -3.04
N ILE A 69 7.55 -1.79 -2.84
CA ILE A 69 6.36 -1.72 -3.71
C ILE A 69 6.79 -1.34 -5.14
N ARG A 70 7.60 -0.29 -5.29
CA ARG A 70 8.09 0.14 -6.61
C ARG A 70 8.90 -0.97 -7.28
N ASN A 71 9.78 -1.62 -6.54
CA ASN A 71 10.59 -2.72 -7.05
C ASN A 71 9.73 -3.90 -7.51
N THR A 72 8.67 -4.22 -6.76
CA THR A 72 7.73 -5.29 -7.12
C THR A 72 7.07 -4.99 -8.47
N ILE A 73 6.68 -3.75 -8.70
CA ILE A 73 6.11 -3.32 -9.97
C ILE A 73 7.15 -3.44 -11.09
N CYS A 74 8.37 -2.96 -10.84
CA CYS A 74 9.45 -2.97 -11.84
C CYS A 74 9.89 -4.37 -12.25
N LEU A 75 9.66 -5.38 -11.43
CA LEU A 75 9.96 -6.76 -11.79
C LEU A 75 9.11 -7.27 -12.97
N LYS A 76 7.95 -6.65 -13.18
CA LYS A 76 6.99 -7.13 -14.19
C LYS A 76 6.67 -6.09 -15.26
N PHE A 77 6.87 -4.82 -14.97
CA PHE A 77 6.50 -3.72 -15.86
C PHE A 77 7.62 -2.71 -15.98
N GLU A 78 7.77 -2.17 -17.18
CA GLU A 78 8.67 -1.06 -17.43
C GLU A 78 7.90 0.23 -17.27
N ILE A 79 8.23 1.01 -16.25
CA ILE A 79 7.53 2.25 -15.93
C ILE A 79 8.50 3.42 -16.13
N ASN A 80 8.14 4.33 -17.03
CA ASN A 80 8.96 5.51 -17.34
C ASN A 80 8.68 6.66 -16.39
N ASN A 81 7.45 6.77 -15.89
CA ASN A 81 7.04 7.85 -15.00
C ASN A 81 6.20 7.28 -13.86
N PHE A 82 6.71 7.42 -12.64
CA PHE A 82 6.07 6.91 -11.43
C PHE A 82 5.14 7.90 -10.75
N ASP A 83 4.91 9.11 -11.30
CA ASP A 83 4.19 10.16 -10.60
C ASP A 83 2.81 9.69 -10.10
N ASN A 84 2.01 9.09 -10.97
CA ASN A 84 0.68 8.63 -10.60
C ASN A 84 0.72 7.46 -9.61
N ILE A 85 1.67 6.55 -9.81
CA ILE A 85 1.88 5.42 -8.90
C ILE A 85 2.32 5.91 -7.53
N ASN A 86 3.26 6.86 -7.49
CA ASN A 86 3.75 7.44 -6.23
C ASN A 86 2.65 8.18 -5.47
N ASN A 87 1.72 8.82 -6.16
CA ASN A 87 0.57 9.46 -5.50
C ASN A 87 -0.24 8.44 -4.70
N VAL A 88 -0.51 7.29 -5.28
CA VAL A 88 -1.24 6.21 -4.59
C VAL A 88 -0.41 5.65 -3.43
N ILE A 89 0.87 5.37 -3.68
CA ILE A 89 1.79 4.83 -2.67
C ILE A 89 1.84 5.77 -1.45
N ASN A 90 2.03 7.06 -1.68
CA ASN A 90 2.17 8.03 -0.61
C ASN A 90 0.88 8.25 0.17
N ASN A 91 -0.27 8.08 -0.48
CA ASN A 91 -1.57 8.19 0.19
C ASN A 91 -1.91 6.94 1.00
N ASN A 92 -1.56 5.76 0.50
CA ASN A 92 -2.04 4.49 1.05
C ASN A 92 -1.07 3.83 2.03
N PHE A 93 0.20 4.22 2.03
CA PHE A 93 1.21 3.64 2.92
C PHE A 93 1.80 4.74 3.78
N VAL A 94 1.49 4.70 5.07
CA VAL A 94 1.70 5.83 5.97
C VAL A 94 2.52 5.44 7.18
N CYS A 95 3.23 6.44 7.72
CA CYS A 95 3.96 6.32 8.97
C CYS A 95 3.07 6.79 10.11
N SER A 96 2.63 5.87 10.95
CA SER A 96 1.81 6.21 12.11
C SER A 96 1.80 5.07 13.12
N ASP A 97 1.49 5.42 14.37
CA ASP A 97 1.13 4.42 15.37
C ASP A 97 -0.24 3.84 15.02
N PHE A 98 -0.36 2.51 15.09
CA PHE A 98 -1.61 1.81 14.86
C PHE A 98 -2.78 2.45 15.65
N PHE A 99 -2.55 2.80 16.90
CA PHE A 99 -3.59 3.35 17.78
C PHE A 99 -3.93 4.82 17.50
N GLU A 100 -3.10 5.49 16.72
CA GLU A 100 -3.30 6.90 16.34
C GLU A 100 -3.77 7.06 14.91
N TRP A 101 -4.19 5.98 14.28
CA TRP A 101 -4.65 5.99 12.89
C TRP A 101 -6.12 5.62 12.77
N ASP A 102 -6.87 6.47 12.08
CA ASP A 102 -8.29 6.23 11.78
C ASP A 102 -8.38 5.47 10.45
N PHE A 103 -8.58 4.15 10.56
CA PHE A 103 -8.64 3.27 9.39
C PHE A 103 -9.90 3.49 8.55
N GLU A 104 -10.96 3.99 9.16
CA GLU A 104 -12.22 4.23 8.45
C GLU A 104 -12.11 5.43 7.53
N ASN A 105 -11.55 6.54 8.03
CA ASN A 105 -11.40 7.79 7.28
C ASN A 105 -10.01 7.95 6.67
N TRP A 106 -9.12 7.03 6.94
CA TRP A 106 -7.73 6.99 6.46
C TRP A 106 -6.97 8.28 6.77
N ARG A 107 -6.88 8.59 8.05
CA ARG A 107 -6.16 9.79 8.53
C ARG A 107 -5.66 9.58 9.95
N SER A 108 -4.70 10.42 10.36
CA SER A 108 -4.21 10.42 11.72
C SER A 108 -5.28 10.95 12.67
N THR A 109 -5.45 10.26 13.80
CA THR A 109 -6.30 10.75 14.90
C THR A 109 -5.53 11.69 15.81
N LYS A 110 -4.20 11.78 15.62
CA LYS A 110 -3.35 12.63 16.44
C LYS A 110 -3.67 14.10 16.20
N ILE A 111 -4.02 14.81 17.26
CA ILE A 111 -4.30 16.24 17.19
C ILE A 111 -2.97 16.99 17.13
N THR A 112 -2.77 17.77 16.07
CA THR A 112 -1.59 18.62 15.96
C THR A 112 -1.82 19.89 16.75
N SER A 113 -0.74 20.52 17.21
CA SER A 113 -0.84 21.77 17.98
C SER A 113 -1.56 22.86 17.16
N ASN A 114 -1.44 22.85 15.87
CA ASN A 114 -2.11 23.81 14.99
C ASN A 114 -3.64 23.65 14.97
N ALA A 115 -4.13 22.46 15.23
CA ALA A 115 -5.56 22.17 15.25
C ALA A 115 -6.25 22.67 16.52
N LEU A 116 -5.49 22.98 17.54
CA LEU A 116 -6.02 23.42 18.84
C LEU A 116 -6.23 24.94 18.89
N PHE A 117 -5.64 25.65 18.00
CA PHE A 117 -5.63 27.11 18.02
C PHE A 117 -5.84 27.71 16.64
#